data_b4912144fbd5e174ea11cb0245fc576a
#
_entry.id   b4912144fbd5e174ea11cb0245fc576a
#
_cell.length_a   1.000
_cell.length_b   1.000
_cell.length_c   1.000
_cell.angle_alpha   90.00
_cell.angle_beta   90.00
_cell.angle_gamma   90.00
#
_symmetry.space_group_name_H-M   'P 1'
#
loop_
_entity.id
_entity.type
_entity.pdbx_description
1 polymer ?
#
loop_
_entity_poly.entity_id
_entity_poly.type
_entity_poly.pdbx_seq_one_letter_code
_entity_poly.pdbx_strand_id
1 'polypeptide(L)'
;MIIKLSWRNLWRNRRRTLITVASIVFAIILANIMDSLLLGLNKQMVDSLVGVYSGHFQIQQEGYWEDKSLHNSFVPNDSLETALEGTEGIKGFSYRLESVALAATNKMTKGTLVMGIDPDKEKNITGFDKKIIQGNYLGETNNQALVGKGLAEKMNISVGDSLVLVGEGYHGASAAD
;
A
#
# COMPACT_ATOMS: atom_id res chain seq x y z
N MET A 1 1.30 -44.84 -44.31
CA MET A 1 0.24 -44.47 -45.27
C MET A 1 -0.81 -43.54 -44.69
N ILE A 2 -1.30 -43.74 -43.48
CA ILE A 2 -2.40 -42.96 -42.85
C ILE A 2 -2.08 -41.47 -42.75
N ILE A 3 -0.90 -41.11 -42.25
CA ILE A 3 -0.47 -39.69 -42.06
C ILE A 3 -0.49 -38.91 -43.37
N LYS A 4 0.01 -39.52 -44.44
CA LYS A 4 0.04 -38.89 -45.79
C LYS A 4 -1.34 -38.67 -46.38
N LEU A 5 -2.25 -39.61 -46.13
CA LEU A 5 -3.67 -39.49 -46.49
C LEU A 5 -4.40 -38.40 -45.68
N SER A 6 -4.16 -38.36 -44.37
CA SER A 6 -4.73 -37.32 -43.50
C SER A 6 -4.26 -35.92 -43.89
N TRP A 7 -2.97 -35.77 -44.16
CA TRP A 7 -2.41 -34.49 -44.62
C TRP A 7 -3.04 -34.02 -45.94
N ARG A 8 -3.18 -34.93 -46.91
CA ARG A 8 -3.84 -34.63 -48.20
C ARG A 8 -5.31 -34.28 -48.06
N ASN A 9 -6.00 -34.89 -47.10
CA ASN A 9 -7.42 -34.59 -46.81
C ASN A 9 -7.58 -33.23 -46.17
N LEU A 10 -6.70 -32.81 -45.24
CA LEU A 10 -6.66 -31.45 -44.64
C LEU A 10 -6.52 -30.38 -45.73
N TRP A 11 -5.60 -30.58 -46.66
CA TRP A 11 -5.34 -29.61 -47.73
C TRP A 11 -6.39 -29.59 -48.84
N ARG A 12 -7.23 -30.61 -48.94
CA ARG A 12 -8.36 -30.67 -49.91
C ARG A 12 -9.40 -29.63 -49.53
N ASN A 13 -9.57 -29.31 -48.25
CA ASN A 13 -10.58 -28.32 -47.79
C ASN A 13 -9.88 -27.19 -47.00
N ARG A 14 -8.92 -26.51 -47.67
CA ARG A 14 -8.05 -25.48 -47.08
C ARG A 14 -8.80 -24.40 -46.29
N ARG A 15 -9.90 -23.92 -46.85
CA ARG A 15 -10.68 -22.82 -46.25
C ARG A 15 -11.23 -23.20 -44.88
N ARG A 16 -11.79 -24.39 -44.75
CA ARG A 16 -12.32 -24.89 -43.48
C ARG A 16 -11.19 -25.15 -42.46
N THR A 17 -10.12 -25.78 -42.90
CA THR A 17 -8.96 -26.07 -42.07
C THR A 17 -8.31 -24.77 -41.55
N LEU A 18 -8.13 -23.77 -42.42
CA LEU A 18 -7.55 -22.49 -42.03
C LEU A 18 -8.42 -21.74 -41.02
N ILE A 19 -9.75 -21.74 -41.21
CA ILE A 19 -10.66 -21.11 -40.24
C ILE A 19 -10.55 -21.77 -38.86
N THR A 20 -10.54 -23.12 -38.84
CA THR A 20 -10.43 -23.85 -37.57
C THR A 20 -9.07 -23.60 -36.87
N VAL A 21 -7.99 -23.65 -37.63
CA VAL A 21 -6.63 -23.38 -37.06
C VAL A 21 -6.54 -21.93 -36.60
N ALA A 22 -7.03 -20.97 -37.38
CA ALA A 22 -7.04 -19.57 -37.00
C ALA A 22 -7.83 -19.32 -35.72
N SER A 23 -8.98 -19.98 -35.56
CA SER A 23 -9.79 -19.88 -34.34
C SER A 23 -9.05 -20.41 -33.10
N ILE A 24 -8.36 -21.55 -33.25
CA ILE A 24 -7.56 -22.13 -32.14
C ILE A 24 -6.38 -21.21 -31.79
N VAL A 25 -5.65 -20.74 -32.80
CA VAL A 25 -4.53 -19.82 -32.60
C VAL A 25 -5.00 -18.53 -31.91
N PHE A 26 -6.11 -17.97 -32.40
CA PHE A 26 -6.70 -16.77 -31.78
C PHE A 26 -7.09 -16.99 -30.31
N ALA A 27 -7.73 -18.13 -30.01
CA ALA A 27 -8.11 -18.47 -28.65
C ALA A 27 -6.88 -18.62 -27.72
N ILE A 28 -5.81 -19.26 -28.20
CA ILE A 28 -4.56 -19.39 -27.43
C ILE A 28 -3.92 -18.02 -27.18
N ILE A 29 -3.86 -17.16 -28.19
CA ILE A 29 -3.30 -15.81 -28.05
C ILE A 29 -4.13 -15.01 -27.03
N LEU A 30 -5.46 -15.06 -27.14
CA LEU A 30 -6.34 -14.35 -26.21
C LEU A 30 -6.18 -14.84 -24.76
N ALA A 31 -6.09 -16.17 -24.57
CA ALA A 31 -5.86 -16.74 -23.25
C ALA A 31 -4.53 -16.28 -22.63
N ASN A 32 -3.44 -16.29 -23.41
CA ASN A 32 -2.13 -15.82 -22.93
C ASN A 32 -2.13 -14.32 -22.59
N ILE A 33 -2.81 -13.50 -23.38
CA ILE A 33 -2.98 -12.06 -23.09
C ILE A 33 -3.72 -11.88 -21.77
N MET A 34 -4.80 -12.63 -21.56
CA MET A 34 -5.60 -12.55 -20.32
C MET A 34 -4.81 -12.97 -19.09
N ASP A 35 -4.07 -14.08 -19.18
CA ASP A 35 -3.21 -14.54 -18.10
C ASP A 35 -2.12 -13.52 -17.76
N SER A 36 -1.47 -12.96 -18.76
CA SER A 36 -0.45 -11.93 -18.58
C SER A 36 -1.01 -10.66 -17.93
N LEU A 37 -2.21 -10.26 -18.32
CA LEU A 37 -2.91 -9.12 -17.71
C LEU A 37 -3.25 -9.39 -16.25
N LEU A 38 -3.79 -10.57 -15.95
CA LEU A 38 -4.15 -10.96 -14.59
C LEU A 38 -2.93 -11.01 -13.66
N LEU A 39 -1.82 -11.59 -14.12
CA LEU A 39 -0.56 -11.62 -13.38
C LEU A 39 -0.02 -10.20 -13.13
N GLY A 40 -0.09 -9.33 -14.13
CA GLY A 40 0.32 -7.93 -14.01
C GLY A 40 -0.51 -7.17 -13.00
N LEU A 41 -1.85 -7.32 -13.03
CA LEU A 41 -2.76 -6.69 -12.08
C LEU A 41 -2.52 -7.19 -10.64
N ASN A 42 -2.37 -8.50 -10.46
CA ASN A 42 -2.08 -9.07 -9.14
C ASN A 42 -0.76 -8.53 -8.57
N LYS A 43 0.29 -8.50 -9.37
CA LYS A 43 1.58 -7.94 -8.95
C LYS A 43 1.45 -6.47 -8.57
N GLN A 44 0.81 -5.66 -9.39
CA GLN A 44 0.59 -4.24 -9.11
C GLN A 44 -0.25 -4.02 -7.85
N MET A 45 -1.26 -4.86 -7.62
CA MET A 45 -2.09 -4.79 -6.41
C MET A 45 -1.27 -5.11 -5.15
N VAL A 46 -0.47 -6.18 -5.18
CA VAL A 46 0.42 -6.54 -4.07
C VAL A 46 1.45 -5.45 -3.82
N ASP A 47 2.15 -4.97 -4.84
CA ASP A 47 3.16 -3.92 -4.72
C ASP A 47 2.55 -2.62 -4.17
N SER A 48 1.32 -2.29 -4.54
CA SER A 48 0.62 -1.09 -4.06
C SER A 48 0.18 -1.20 -2.61
N LEU A 49 -0.34 -2.35 -2.20
CA LEU A 49 -0.83 -2.55 -0.82
C LEU A 49 0.32 -2.76 0.16
N VAL A 50 1.25 -3.62 -0.20
CA VAL A 50 2.38 -4.00 0.67
C VAL A 50 3.43 -2.90 0.71
N GLY A 51 3.79 -2.35 -0.45
CA GLY A 51 4.85 -1.34 -0.53
C GLY A 51 4.47 0.02 0.01
N VAL A 52 3.16 0.34 0.13
CA VAL A 52 2.71 1.69 0.51
C VAL A 52 2.15 1.75 1.92
N TYR A 53 1.40 0.74 2.33
CA TYR A 53 0.64 0.83 3.60
C TYR A 53 1.10 -0.17 4.66
N SER A 54 1.01 -1.46 4.38
CA SER A 54 1.20 -2.47 5.42
C SER A 54 2.65 -2.92 5.64
N GLY A 55 3.54 -2.71 4.65
CA GLY A 55 4.82 -3.42 4.64
C GLY A 55 4.64 -4.92 4.39
N HIS A 56 5.74 -5.66 4.29
CA HIS A 56 5.71 -7.11 4.11
C HIS A 56 5.45 -7.85 5.42
N PHE A 57 5.94 -7.30 6.53
CA PHE A 57 5.77 -7.83 7.87
C PHE A 57 5.51 -6.68 8.84
N GLN A 58 4.74 -6.98 9.88
CA GLN A 58 4.51 -6.06 11.00
C GLN A 58 4.78 -6.82 12.30
N ILE A 59 5.53 -6.20 13.19
CA ILE A 59 5.76 -6.68 14.54
C ILE A 59 4.90 -5.82 15.45
N GLN A 60 4.02 -6.47 16.19
CA GLN A 60 3.06 -5.80 17.06
C GLN A 60 3.06 -6.48 18.44
N GLN A 61 2.65 -5.76 19.47
CA GLN A 61 2.40 -6.37 20.77
C GLN A 61 1.20 -7.31 20.70
N GLU A 62 1.23 -8.36 21.48
CA GLU A 62 0.10 -9.29 21.62
C GLU A 62 -1.17 -8.53 22.05
N GLY A 63 -2.30 -8.76 21.38
CA GLY A 63 -3.55 -8.08 21.61
C GLY A 63 -3.73 -6.74 20.87
N TYR A 64 -2.69 -6.20 20.23
CA TYR A 64 -2.82 -4.94 19.50
C TYR A 64 -3.78 -5.02 18.31
N TRP A 65 -3.80 -6.16 17.63
CA TRP A 65 -4.63 -6.32 16.42
C TRP A 65 -6.12 -6.32 16.73
N GLU A 66 -6.51 -6.84 17.89
CA GLU A 66 -7.90 -6.94 18.33
C GLU A 66 -8.45 -5.59 18.78
N ASP A 67 -7.64 -4.79 19.46
CA ASP A 67 -8.12 -3.57 20.13
C ASP A 67 -7.56 -2.26 19.54
N LYS A 68 -6.47 -2.33 18.77
CA LYS A 68 -5.79 -1.17 18.14
C LYS A 68 -5.68 0.06 19.03
N SER A 69 -5.54 -0.18 20.33
CA SER A 69 -5.39 0.85 21.34
C SER A 69 -3.93 1.26 21.48
N LEU A 70 -3.68 2.53 21.75
CA LEU A 70 -2.34 3.03 22.08
C LEU A 70 -1.74 2.31 23.30
N HIS A 71 -2.56 1.81 24.20
CA HIS A 71 -2.09 1.05 25.38
C HIS A 71 -1.44 -0.28 25.02
N ASN A 72 -1.81 -0.86 23.89
CA ASN A 72 -1.26 -2.09 23.36
C ASN A 72 -0.07 -1.86 22.42
N SER A 73 0.46 -0.64 22.38
CA SER A 73 1.69 -0.34 21.67
C SER A 73 2.92 -0.70 22.53
N PHE A 74 4.04 -0.96 21.90
CA PHE A 74 5.31 -1.20 22.59
C PHE A 74 6.37 -0.20 22.14
N VAL A 75 7.32 0.06 23.03
CA VAL A 75 8.48 0.87 22.70
C VAL A 75 9.58 -0.07 22.19
N PRO A 76 10.06 0.13 20.95
CA PRO A 76 11.15 -0.69 20.43
C PRO A 76 12.41 -0.50 21.27
N ASN A 77 13.17 -1.58 21.41
CA ASN A 77 14.45 -1.59 22.11
C ASN A 77 15.60 -1.85 21.14
N ASP A 78 16.81 -1.51 21.56
CA ASP A 78 18.03 -1.67 20.76
C ASP A 78 18.28 -3.12 20.34
N SER A 79 17.84 -4.09 21.14
CA SER A 79 17.95 -5.51 20.80
C SER A 79 17.10 -5.89 19.61
N LEU A 80 15.90 -5.32 19.50
CA LEU A 80 15.01 -5.53 18.36
C LEU A 80 15.60 -4.89 17.09
N GLU A 81 16.11 -3.67 17.19
CA GLU A 81 16.75 -2.99 16.05
C GLU A 81 17.94 -3.80 15.54
N THR A 82 18.84 -4.20 16.44
CA THR A 82 20.01 -5.03 16.09
C THR A 82 19.61 -6.36 15.43
N ALA A 83 18.56 -6.98 15.94
CA ALA A 83 18.04 -8.23 15.35
C ALA A 83 17.48 -8.02 13.95
N LEU A 84 16.75 -6.93 13.72
CA LEU A 84 16.19 -6.59 12.41
C LEU A 84 17.29 -6.25 11.39
N GLU A 85 18.28 -5.45 11.81
CA GLU A 85 19.43 -5.10 10.95
C GLU A 85 20.30 -6.30 10.60
N GLY A 86 20.44 -7.26 11.53
CA GLY A 86 21.23 -8.47 11.34
C GLY A 86 20.51 -9.58 10.56
N THR A 87 19.22 -9.44 10.26
CA THR A 87 18.44 -10.48 9.59
C THR A 87 18.54 -10.35 8.06
N GLU A 88 19.04 -11.40 7.42
CA GLU A 88 19.15 -11.45 5.97
C GLU A 88 17.76 -11.40 5.32
N GLY A 89 17.62 -10.54 4.30
CA GLY A 89 16.37 -10.36 3.56
C GLY A 89 15.54 -9.16 4.02
N ILE A 90 15.83 -8.55 5.16
CA ILE A 90 15.19 -7.29 5.59
C ILE A 90 15.91 -6.12 4.91
N LYS A 91 15.18 -5.39 4.07
CA LYS A 91 15.71 -4.23 3.35
C LYS A 91 15.66 -2.94 4.15
N GLY A 92 14.78 -2.89 5.14
CA GLY A 92 14.58 -1.76 6.02
C GLY A 92 13.33 -1.94 6.87
N PHE A 93 13.25 -1.16 7.95
CA PHE A 93 12.10 -1.12 8.85
C PHE A 93 11.83 0.32 9.29
N SER A 94 10.60 0.57 9.68
CA SER A 94 10.17 1.86 10.24
C SER A 94 9.21 1.63 11.40
N TYR A 95 9.19 2.59 12.31
CA TYR A 95 8.25 2.60 13.42
C TYR A 95 7.02 3.38 13.05
N ARG A 96 5.86 2.82 13.38
CA ARG A 96 4.57 3.47 13.18
C ARG A 96 3.74 3.37 14.44
N LEU A 97 3.10 4.45 14.82
CA LEU A 97 2.11 4.49 15.87
C LEU A 97 0.78 4.93 15.24
N GLU A 98 -0.18 4.03 15.19
CA GLU A 98 -1.49 4.29 14.60
C GLU A 98 -2.51 4.62 15.69
N SER A 99 -3.29 5.65 15.49
CA SER A 99 -4.40 6.02 16.36
C SER A 99 -5.55 6.64 15.56
N VAL A 100 -6.72 6.61 16.12
CA VAL A 100 -7.89 7.33 15.59
C VAL A 100 -8.05 8.63 16.37
N ALA A 101 -8.14 9.72 15.64
CA ALA A 101 -8.35 11.04 16.23
C ALA A 101 -9.41 11.83 15.48
N LEU A 102 -9.92 12.87 16.12
CA LEU A 102 -10.75 13.88 15.50
C LEU A 102 -9.84 15.01 15.00
N ALA A 103 -9.75 15.14 13.70
CA ALA A 103 -9.12 16.28 13.07
C ALA A 103 -10.10 17.44 13.02
N ALA A 104 -9.74 18.55 13.65
CA ALA A 104 -10.58 19.74 13.78
C ALA A 104 -9.93 20.93 13.10
N THR A 105 -10.75 21.69 12.40
CA THR A 105 -10.45 23.04 11.90
C THR A 105 -11.48 24.01 12.46
N ASN A 106 -11.31 25.31 12.24
CA ASN A 106 -12.27 26.32 12.67
C ASN A 106 -13.71 26.12 12.13
N LYS A 107 -13.88 25.26 11.11
CA LYS A 107 -15.16 25.09 10.39
C LYS A 107 -15.77 23.72 10.54
N MET A 108 -14.97 22.69 10.77
CA MET A 108 -15.48 21.31 10.83
C MET A 108 -14.54 20.37 11.57
N THR A 109 -15.10 19.23 11.98
CA THR A 109 -14.39 18.14 12.63
C THR A 109 -14.65 16.85 11.88
N LYS A 110 -13.61 16.03 11.70
CA LYS A 110 -13.68 14.73 11.02
C LYS A 110 -12.87 13.70 11.77
N GLY A 111 -13.44 12.51 11.96
CA GLY A 111 -12.69 11.34 12.40
C GLY A 111 -11.68 10.92 11.31
N THR A 112 -10.44 10.70 11.70
CA THR A 112 -9.37 10.28 10.81
C THR A 112 -8.40 9.34 11.50
N LEU A 113 -7.74 8.52 10.71
CA LEU A 113 -6.59 7.76 11.17
C LEU A 113 -5.37 8.68 11.18
N VAL A 114 -4.67 8.71 12.30
CA VAL A 114 -3.41 9.42 12.48
C VAL A 114 -2.30 8.40 12.63
N MET A 115 -1.22 8.61 11.91
CA MET A 115 -0.06 7.73 11.93
C MET A 115 1.18 8.55 12.30
N GLY A 116 1.72 8.31 13.47
CA GLY A 116 3.05 8.78 13.87
C GLY A 116 4.11 7.93 13.20
N ILE A 117 5.06 8.57 12.55
CA ILE A 117 6.13 7.91 11.78
C ILE A 117 7.49 8.55 12.07
N ASP A 118 8.55 7.77 11.87
CA ASP A 118 9.90 8.30 11.71
C ASP A 118 10.07 8.72 10.24
N PRO A 119 10.19 10.03 9.93
CA PRO A 119 10.21 10.51 8.54
C PRO A 119 11.34 9.93 7.70
N ASP A 120 12.52 9.76 8.27
CA ASP A 120 13.71 9.30 7.53
C ASP A 120 13.63 7.80 7.24
N LYS A 121 13.23 7.00 8.22
CA LYS A 121 13.03 5.56 8.04
C LYS A 121 11.86 5.30 7.07
N GLU A 122 10.76 6.01 7.24
CA GLU A 122 9.53 5.85 6.44
C GLU A 122 9.74 6.22 4.97
N LYS A 123 10.49 7.28 4.68
CA LYS A 123 10.84 7.70 3.34
C LYS A 123 11.47 6.58 2.51
N ASN A 124 12.37 5.81 3.14
CA ASN A 124 13.10 4.74 2.47
C ASN A 124 12.23 3.50 2.19
N ILE A 125 11.13 3.34 2.93
CA ILE A 125 10.25 2.16 2.84
C ILE A 125 9.08 2.43 1.90
N THR A 126 8.35 3.52 2.12
CA THR A 126 7.09 3.80 1.40
C THR A 126 7.25 4.77 0.25
N GLY A 127 8.33 5.56 0.24
CA GLY A 127 8.54 6.60 -0.75
C GLY A 127 7.44 7.68 -0.73
N PHE A 128 6.89 8.02 0.44
CA PHE A 128 5.88 9.07 0.58
C PHE A 128 6.38 10.42 0.10
N ASP A 129 7.68 10.68 0.22
CA ASP A 129 8.32 11.89 -0.31
C ASP A 129 8.03 12.11 -1.80
N LYS A 130 7.95 11.04 -2.59
CA LYS A 130 7.67 11.08 -4.03
C LYS A 130 6.19 11.25 -4.37
N LYS A 131 5.31 11.13 -3.37
CA LYS A 131 3.85 11.23 -3.53
C LYS A 131 3.29 12.57 -3.11
N ILE A 132 4.13 13.50 -2.70
CA ILE A 132 3.72 14.85 -2.33
C ILE A 132 3.20 15.58 -3.55
N ILE A 133 1.96 16.07 -3.47
CA ILE A 133 1.31 16.83 -4.53
C ILE A 133 1.53 18.33 -4.31
N GLN A 134 1.49 18.77 -3.04
CA GLN A 134 1.67 20.16 -2.64
C GLN A 134 2.44 20.22 -1.32
N GLY A 135 3.28 21.22 -1.16
CA GLY A 135 4.13 21.39 0.02
C GLY A 135 5.40 20.55 -0.03
N ASN A 136 5.97 20.30 1.12
CA ASN A 136 7.20 19.54 1.30
C ASN A 136 6.96 18.29 2.16
N TYR A 137 7.88 17.34 2.09
CA TYR A 137 7.88 16.21 3.00
C TYR A 137 8.23 16.66 4.42
N LEU A 138 7.95 15.81 5.41
CA LEU A 138 8.24 16.07 6.82
C LEU A 138 9.73 16.33 7.02
N GLY A 139 10.05 17.39 7.75
CA GLY A 139 11.39 17.73 8.18
C GLY A 139 11.62 17.36 9.64
N GLU A 140 12.71 17.90 10.22
CA GLU A 140 13.11 17.66 11.60
C GLU A 140 12.21 18.36 12.65
N THR A 141 11.28 19.21 12.21
CA THR A 141 10.37 19.94 13.12
C THR A 141 9.16 19.07 13.47
N ASN A 142 8.88 18.93 14.76
CA ASN A 142 7.85 18.02 15.30
C ASN A 142 6.39 18.46 15.05
N ASN A 143 6.15 19.64 14.50
CA ASN A 143 4.79 20.21 14.34
C ASN A 143 4.35 20.21 12.87
N GLN A 144 4.66 19.16 12.14
CA GLN A 144 4.28 19.03 10.74
C GLN A 144 3.45 17.76 10.54
N ALA A 145 2.47 17.87 9.66
CA ALA A 145 1.67 16.72 9.26
C ALA A 145 1.50 16.65 7.74
N LEU A 146 1.56 15.44 7.21
CA LEU A 146 1.13 15.14 5.85
C LEU A 146 -0.35 14.77 5.88
N VAL A 147 -1.14 15.49 5.13
CA VAL A 147 -2.58 15.26 5.05
C VAL A 147 -2.95 14.62 3.72
N GLY A 148 -3.67 13.53 3.76
CA GLY A 148 -4.15 12.88 2.53
C GLY A 148 -5.05 13.82 1.71
N LYS A 149 -4.87 13.87 0.40
CA LYS A 149 -5.60 14.74 -0.53
C LYS A 149 -7.12 14.73 -0.27
N GLY A 150 -7.71 13.55 -0.13
CA GLY A 150 -9.16 13.42 0.08
C GLY A 150 -9.65 14.01 1.41
N LEU A 151 -8.81 14.01 2.46
CA LEU A 151 -9.13 14.66 3.72
C LEU A 151 -8.96 16.17 3.59
N ALA A 152 -7.88 16.63 2.97
CA ALA A 152 -7.62 18.05 2.73
C ALA A 152 -8.75 18.72 1.95
N GLU A 153 -9.21 18.10 0.86
CA GLU A 153 -10.35 18.57 0.06
C GLU A 153 -11.64 18.63 0.87
N LYS A 154 -11.95 17.57 1.65
CA LYS A 154 -13.18 17.50 2.48
C LYS A 154 -13.16 18.53 3.61
N MET A 155 -12.01 18.82 4.17
CA MET A 155 -11.85 19.78 5.26
C MET A 155 -11.55 21.20 4.78
N ASN A 156 -11.35 21.37 3.47
CA ASN A 156 -10.98 22.64 2.82
C ASN A 156 -9.77 23.28 3.50
N ILE A 157 -8.72 22.48 3.66
CA ILE A 157 -7.42 22.90 4.22
C ILE A 157 -6.35 22.90 3.14
N SER A 158 -5.41 23.83 3.28
CA SER A 158 -4.28 24.06 2.38
C SER A 158 -2.95 23.90 3.12
N VAL A 159 -1.87 23.85 2.36
CA VAL A 159 -0.52 23.83 2.95
C VAL A 159 -0.28 25.11 3.74
N GLY A 160 0.16 24.96 5.00
CA GLY A 160 0.39 26.06 5.94
C GLY A 160 -0.78 26.32 6.90
N ASP A 161 -1.93 25.68 6.71
CA ASP A 161 -3.03 25.74 7.67
C ASP A 161 -2.73 24.90 8.91
N SER A 162 -3.30 25.30 10.04
CA SER A 162 -3.22 24.55 11.30
C SER A 162 -4.36 23.56 11.43
N LEU A 163 -4.02 22.33 11.81
CA LEU A 163 -4.95 21.25 12.08
C LEU A 163 -4.83 20.83 13.54
N VAL A 164 -5.93 20.86 14.29
CA VAL A 164 -5.96 20.38 15.66
C VAL A 164 -6.38 18.92 15.67
N LEU A 165 -5.60 18.06 16.33
CA LEU A 165 -5.90 16.66 16.52
C LEU A 165 -6.36 16.43 17.95
N VAL A 166 -7.55 15.87 18.12
CA VAL A 166 -8.11 15.48 19.41
C VAL A 166 -8.25 13.96 19.41
N GLY A 167 -7.46 13.29 20.22
CA GLY A 167 -7.42 11.85 20.29
C GLY A 167 -7.33 11.35 21.73
N GLU A 168 -7.40 10.05 21.89
CA GLU A 168 -7.14 9.38 23.16
C GLU A 168 -5.64 9.32 23.40
N GLY A 169 -5.20 9.83 24.54
CA GLY A 169 -3.80 9.76 24.97
C GLY A 169 -3.46 8.38 25.52
N TYR A 170 -2.16 8.10 25.70
CA TYR A 170 -1.63 6.81 26.18
C TYR A 170 -2.20 6.37 27.55
N HIS A 171 -2.73 7.25 28.35
CA HIS A 171 -3.36 6.94 29.65
C HIS A 171 -4.88 7.15 29.66
N GLY A 172 -5.56 7.14 28.51
CA GLY A 172 -7.00 7.34 28.41
C GLY A 172 -7.43 8.78 28.63
N ALA A 173 -6.50 9.73 28.78
CA ALA A 173 -6.82 11.14 28.80
C ALA A 173 -6.92 11.69 27.39
N SER A 174 -8.01 12.42 27.09
CA SER A 174 -8.11 13.12 25.81
C SER A 174 -7.07 14.24 25.79
N ALA A 175 -6.14 14.15 24.81
CA ALA A 175 -5.18 15.21 24.54
C ALA A 175 -5.64 15.98 23.29
N ALA A 176 -5.61 17.30 23.39
CA ALA A 176 -5.75 18.21 22.26
C ALA A 176 -4.41 18.91 22.06
N ASP A 177 -3.80 18.71 20.91
CA ASP A 177 -2.60 19.43 20.43
C ASP A 177 -2.89 20.17 19.13
#